data_44c1895126bf32f81ab8f129254ce042
#
_entry.id   44c1895126bf32f81ab8f129254ce042
#
_cell.length_a   1.000
_cell.length_b   1.000
_cell.length_c   1.000
_cell.angle_alpha   90.00
_cell.angle_beta   90.00
_cell.angle_gamma   90.00
#
_symmetry.space_group_name_H-M   'P 1'
#
loop_
_entity.id
_entity.type
_entity.pdbx_description
1 polymer ?
#
loop_
_entity_poly.entity_id
_entity_poly.type
_entity_poly.pdbx_seq_one_letter_code
_entity_poly.pdbx_strand_id
1 'polypeptide(L)'
;EVQLVESGGGLVQPGGSLRLSCAASGSTLDYYAIGWFRQAPGKEREGVSCTSNSGSTYYGGSVKGRFTASRDNAKNTVYLQMNSLRPEDTAVYYCVATIGCATLGGTLDVQRYYYRGQGTLVTVSSGGGGSGGGGSGGGGSGGGGSGGGGSGGGGSGGGGSGGGGSEVQLVESGGGLVQAGGSLRLSCTASGRTLSSYTMGWFRQAPGTEREFVAAMTRSGFNTYYADSVKGRFTISRDSTENTMALQMSSLKPEDTAVYYCTAGRGLTSYRADYWGQGTLVTVSS
;
A
#
# COMPACT_ATOMS: atom_id res chain seq x y z
N GLU A 1 -0.26 -6.96 22.99
CA GLU A 1 0.35 -6.96 21.66
C GLU A 1 -0.04 -5.71 20.91
N VAL A 2 0.94 -5.09 20.28
CA VAL A 2 0.72 -3.86 19.54
C VAL A 2 0.62 -4.16 18.06
N GLN A 3 -0.36 -3.56 17.38
CA GLN A 3 -0.44 -3.58 15.93
C GLN A 3 -0.24 -2.18 15.39
N LEU A 4 0.60 -2.08 14.37
CA LEU A 4 0.93 -0.82 13.71
C LEU A 4 0.40 -0.87 12.27
N VAL A 5 -0.33 0.16 11.87
CA VAL A 5 -0.91 0.24 10.53
C VAL A 5 -0.52 1.56 9.89
N GLU A 6 0.25 1.48 8.82
CA GLU A 6 0.65 2.66 8.04
C GLU A 6 -0.41 3.00 7.00
N SER A 7 -0.48 4.28 6.67
CA SER A 7 -1.32 4.79 5.59
C SER A 7 -0.72 6.08 5.04
N GLY A 8 -1.25 6.54 3.92
CA GLY A 8 -0.84 7.81 3.33
C GLY A 8 0.15 7.69 2.18
N GLY A 9 0.61 6.50 1.88
CA GLY A 9 1.48 6.31 0.73
C GLY A 9 0.75 6.49 -0.59
N GLY A 10 1.52 6.58 -1.65
CA GLY A 10 0.94 6.71 -2.97
C GLY A 10 1.94 7.27 -3.96
N LEU A 11 1.43 7.66 -5.10
CA LEU A 11 2.23 8.22 -6.18
C LEU A 11 2.27 9.74 -6.06
N VAL A 12 3.44 10.30 -6.17
CA VAL A 12 3.63 11.75 -6.08
C VAL A 12 4.70 12.17 -7.08
N GLN A 13 4.62 13.40 -7.56
CA GLN A 13 5.63 13.93 -8.45
C GLN A 13 6.85 14.45 -7.67
N PRO A 14 8.04 14.48 -8.30
CA PRO A 14 9.21 15.07 -7.66
C PRO A 14 8.94 16.50 -7.21
N GLY A 15 9.43 16.82 -6.04
CA GLY A 15 9.16 18.11 -5.40
C GLY A 15 7.88 18.15 -4.60
N GLY A 16 7.05 17.17 -4.72
CA GLY A 16 5.79 17.10 -3.99
C GLY A 16 5.96 16.68 -2.54
N SER A 17 4.83 16.51 -1.88
CA SER A 17 4.77 16.17 -0.46
C SER A 17 3.77 15.06 -0.22
N LEU A 18 4.03 14.27 0.80
CA LEU A 18 3.12 13.26 1.32
C LEU A 18 3.19 13.28 2.85
N ARG A 19 2.13 12.84 3.48
CA ARG A 19 2.13 12.63 4.92
C ARG A 19 1.74 11.20 5.20
N LEU A 20 2.65 10.45 5.78
CA LEU A 20 2.37 9.09 6.23
C LEU A 20 1.86 9.11 7.66
N SER A 21 0.97 8.19 7.96
CA SER A 21 0.45 8.00 9.31
C SER A 21 0.72 6.58 9.76
N CYS A 22 0.91 6.40 11.05
CA CYS A 22 1.03 5.08 11.66
C CYS A 22 0.14 5.06 12.87
N ALA A 23 -0.94 4.30 12.81
CA ALA A 23 -1.86 4.16 13.93
C ALA A 23 -1.54 2.89 14.68
N ALA A 24 -1.51 2.97 16.00
CA ALA A 24 -1.26 1.83 16.86
C ALA A 24 -2.52 1.38 17.56
N SER A 25 -2.68 0.09 17.70
CA SER A 25 -3.77 -0.51 18.47
C SER A 25 -3.21 -1.60 19.36
N GLY A 26 -3.97 -1.97 20.39
CA GLY A 26 -3.58 -3.02 21.31
C GLY A 26 -2.83 -2.53 22.54
N SER A 27 -2.17 -1.40 22.47
CA SER A 27 -1.47 -0.78 23.60
C SER A 27 -1.17 0.66 23.25
N THR A 28 -0.76 1.44 24.22
CA THR A 28 -0.41 2.84 23.96
C THR A 28 1.02 2.93 23.46
N LEU A 29 1.28 3.93 22.66
CA LEU A 29 2.63 4.20 22.15
C LEU A 29 3.55 4.86 23.19
N ASP A 30 3.01 5.22 24.34
CA ASP A 30 3.77 5.99 25.33
C ASP A 30 5.04 5.27 25.81
N TYR A 31 5.04 3.96 25.76
CA TYR A 31 6.18 3.18 26.23
C TYR A 31 7.26 2.98 25.19
N TYR A 32 7.02 3.42 23.96
CA TYR A 32 7.91 3.09 22.86
C TYR A 32 8.47 4.32 22.18
N ALA A 33 9.70 4.22 21.73
CA ALA A 33 10.18 5.08 20.66
C ALA A 33 9.59 4.60 19.36
N ILE A 34 9.26 5.52 18.48
CA ILE A 34 8.64 5.18 17.18
C ILE A 34 9.59 5.60 16.09
N GLY A 35 9.92 4.66 15.25
CA GLY A 35 10.80 4.90 14.12
C GLY A 35 10.13 4.63 12.79
N TRP A 36 10.72 5.18 11.77
CA TRP A 36 10.40 4.87 10.39
C TRP A 36 11.66 4.39 9.68
N PHE A 37 11.55 3.30 8.95
CA PHE A 37 12.60 2.94 8.01
C PHE A 37 11.97 2.72 6.63
N ARG A 38 12.79 2.72 5.61
CA ARG A 38 12.33 2.47 4.25
C ARG A 38 13.20 1.43 3.58
N GLN A 39 12.62 0.75 2.63
CA GLN A 39 13.35 -0.24 1.83
C GLN A 39 12.87 -0.19 0.39
N ALA A 40 13.79 0.10 -0.52
CA ALA A 40 13.54 -0.04 -1.95
C ALA A 40 13.86 -1.47 -2.37
N PRO A 41 13.22 -1.99 -3.41
CA PRO A 41 13.52 -3.34 -3.90
C PRO A 41 15.01 -3.49 -4.22
N GLY A 42 15.60 -4.55 -3.70
CA GLY A 42 17.01 -4.83 -3.94
C GLY A 42 17.98 -3.99 -3.16
N LYS A 43 17.51 -3.16 -2.25
CA LYS A 43 18.38 -2.32 -1.42
C LYS A 43 18.21 -2.67 0.05
N GLU A 44 19.19 -2.30 0.85
CA GLU A 44 19.12 -2.49 2.28
C GLU A 44 18.16 -1.50 2.93
N ARG A 45 17.73 -1.84 4.13
CA ARG A 45 16.89 -0.95 4.93
C ARG A 45 17.66 0.31 5.28
N GLU A 46 16.95 1.41 5.26
CA GLU A 46 17.51 2.72 5.59
C GLU A 46 16.65 3.37 6.67
N GLY A 47 17.28 3.76 7.78
CA GLY A 47 16.58 4.47 8.84
C GLY A 47 16.18 5.87 8.38
N VAL A 48 14.93 6.20 8.57
CA VAL A 48 14.37 7.50 8.15
C VAL A 48 14.27 8.43 9.33
N SER A 49 13.63 7.97 10.41
CA SER A 49 13.47 8.79 11.62
C SER A 49 13.26 7.90 12.83
N CYS A 50 13.50 8.47 14.01
CA CYS A 50 13.13 7.85 15.27
C CYS A 50 12.82 8.94 16.28
N THR A 51 11.66 8.85 16.90
CA THR A 51 11.22 9.76 17.93
C THR A 51 11.16 9.01 19.24
N SER A 52 11.95 9.46 20.22
CA SER A 52 11.95 8.84 21.54
C SER A 52 10.66 9.16 22.28
N ASN A 53 10.40 8.41 23.34
CA ASN A 53 9.22 8.69 24.15
C ASN A 53 9.31 10.01 24.91
N SER A 54 10.48 10.59 25.01
CA SER A 54 10.65 11.94 25.56
C SER A 54 10.45 13.05 24.52
N GLY A 55 10.28 12.69 23.26
CA GLY A 55 10.03 13.65 22.20
C GLY A 55 11.24 14.04 21.37
N SER A 56 12.42 13.54 21.68
CA SER A 56 13.59 13.82 20.86
C SER A 56 13.50 13.07 19.55
N THR A 57 13.78 13.74 18.44
CA THR A 57 13.66 13.16 17.12
C THR A 57 15.00 13.16 16.39
N TYR A 58 15.30 12.04 15.75
CA TYR A 58 16.52 11.82 14.99
C TYR A 58 16.17 11.43 13.56
N TYR A 59 16.96 11.87 12.60
CA TYR A 59 16.69 11.64 11.18
C TYR A 59 17.87 11.01 10.49
N GLY A 60 17.60 10.17 9.49
CA GLY A 60 18.62 9.69 8.59
C GLY A 60 19.20 10.83 7.78
N GLY A 61 20.46 10.71 7.38
CA GLY A 61 21.14 11.81 6.71
C GLY A 61 20.53 12.22 5.39
N SER A 62 19.95 11.28 4.66
CA SER A 62 19.38 11.56 3.34
C SER A 62 18.05 12.30 3.38
N VAL A 63 17.39 12.30 4.53
CA VAL A 63 16.05 12.91 4.65
C VAL A 63 16.04 14.12 5.59
N LYS A 64 17.13 14.38 6.27
CA LYS A 64 17.19 15.47 7.24
C LYS A 64 16.91 16.80 6.55
N GLY A 65 16.06 17.61 7.17
CA GLY A 65 15.65 18.89 6.59
C GLY A 65 14.48 18.81 5.62
N ARG A 66 14.13 17.63 5.17
CA ARG A 66 12.99 17.45 4.27
C ARG A 66 11.84 16.72 4.92
N PHE A 67 12.13 15.81 5.82
CA PHE A 67 11.11 15.01 6.50
C PHE A 67 11.00 15.44 7.95
N THR A 68 9.78 15.39 8.48
CA THR A 68 9.49 15.74 9.87
C THR A 68 8.60 14.65 10.48
N ALA A 69 9.06 14.05 11.56
CA ALA A 69 8.29 13.05 12.30
C ALA A 69 7.63 13.72 13.51
N SER A 70 6.41 13.31 13.81
CA SER A 70 5.68 13.82 14.97
C SER A 70 4.81 12.72 15.55
N ARG A 71 4.38 12.92 16.81
CA ARG A 71 3.52 11.98 17.53
C ARG A 71 2.30 12.71 18.05
N ASP A 72 1.19 12.02 18.02
CA ASP A 72 -0.03 12.44 18.71
C ASP A 72 -0.43 11.31 19.65
N ASN A 73 -0.01 11.40 20.90
CA ASN A 73 -0.26 10.33 21.86
C ASN A 73 -1.76 10.20 22.17
N ALA A 74 -2.51 11.28 22.10
CA ALA A 74 -3.94 11.22 22.33
C ALA A 74 -4.65 10.36 21.29
N LYS A 75 -4.16 10.38 20.07
CA LYS A 75 -4.70 9.57 18.97
C LYS A 75 -3.95 8.26 18.78
N ASN A 76 -2.94 8.02 19.59
CA ASN A 76 -2.07 6.84 19.44
C ASN A 76 -1.53 6.69 18.02
N THR A 77 -1.13 7.79 17.42
CA THR A 77 -0.71 7.88 16.03
C THR A 77 0.58 8.66 15.91
N VAL A 78 1.42 8.26 14.98
CA VAL A 78 2.62 9.00 14.60
C VAL A 78 2.54 9.34 13.12
N TYR A 79 3.21 10.41 12.74
CA TYR A 79 3.17 10.94 11.39
C TYR A 79 4.57 11.13 10.85
N LEU A 80 4.71 11.00 9.54
CA LEU A 80 5.93 11.37 8.84
C LEU A 80 5.54 12.31 7.70
N GLN A 81 5.84 13.59 7.86
CA GLN A 81 5.65 14.58 6.83
C GLN A 81 6.85 14.56 5.91
N MET A 82 6.63 14.29 4.64
CA MET A 82 7.70 14.18 3.65
C MET A 82 7.54 15.30 2.64
N ASN A 83 8.50 16.21 2.60
CA ASN A 83 8.51 17.32 1.68
C ASN A 83 9.66 17.21 0.69
N SER A 84 9.56 17.94 -0.40
CA SER A 84 10.61 17.98 -1.43
C SER A 84 11.01 16.57 -1.87
N LEU A 85 10.03 15.77 -2.17
CA LEU A 85 10.25 14.36 -2.50
C LEU A 85 11.07 14.21 -3.80
N ARG A 86 11.91 13.21 -3.81
CA ARG A 86 12.84 12.89 -4.90
C ARG A 86 12.60 11.47 -5.38
N PRO A 87 12.95 11.16 -6.63
CA PRO A 87 12.82 9.77 -7.12
C PRO A 87 13.49 8.73 -6.22
N GLU A 88 14.62 9.07 -5.62
CA GLU A 88 15.30 8.14 -4.72
C GLU A 88 14.59 7.94 -3.38
N ASP A 89 13.54 8.69 -3.09
CA ASP A 89 12.70 8.44 -1.93
C ASP A 89 11.67 7.34 -2.18
N THR A 90 11.59 6.85 -3.40
CA THR A 90 10.69 5.75 -3.74
C THR A 90 11.09 4.49 -2.98
N ALA A 91 10.20 4.02 -2.14
CA ALA A 91 10.46 2.86 -1.28
C ALA A 91 9.19 2.46 -0.56
N VAL A 92 9.26 1.34 0.12
CA VAL A 92 8.25 0.97 1.10
C VAL A 92 8.68 1.56 2.44
N TYR A 93 7.78 2.24 3.09
CA TYR A 93 8.03 2.88 4.39
C TYR A 93 7.35 2.10 5.49
N TYR A 94 8.10 1.74 6.51
CA TYR A 94 7.64 0.93 7.64
C TYR A 94 7.74 1.73 8.92
N CYS A 95 6.70 1.61 9.74
CA CYS A 95 6.65 2.17 11.08
C CYS A 95 7.03 1.07 12.07
N VAL A 96 7.87 1.38 13.02
CA VAL A 96 8.31 0.40 14.03
C VAL A 96 8.22 0.97 15.44
N ALA A 97 7.94 0.11 16.39
CA ALA A 97 7.98 0.44 17.81
C ALA A 97 9.20 -0.23 18.43
N THR A 98 10.00 0.55 19.11
CA THR A 98 11.28 0.11 19.70
C THR A 98 11.45 0.70 21.09
N ILE A 99 12.43 0.23 21.84
CA ILE A 99 12.68 0.76 23.19
C ILE A 99 13.27 2.16 23.13
N GLY A 100 14.16 2.42 22.23
CA GLY A 100 14.83 3.70 22.15
C GLY A 100 15.47 3.92 20.80
N CYS A 101 15.79 5.17 20.52
CA CYS A 101 16.47 5.51 19.29
C CYS A 101 17.96 5.30 19.45
N ALA A 102 18.56 4.54 18.53
CA ALA A 102 19.98 4.23 18.58
C ALA A 102 20.64 4.60 17.26
N THR A 103 21.92 4.89 17.33
CA THR A 103 22.73 5.12 16.13
C THR A 103 23.91 4.17 16.15
N LEU A 104 24.25 3.65 14.97
CA LEU A 104 25.41 2.80 14.77
C LEU A 104 26.31 3.48 13.75
N GLY A 105 27.49 3.88 14.18
CA GLY A 105 28.41 4.55 13.28
C GLY A 105 27.84 5.82 12.66
N GLY A 106 27.00 6.53 13.38
CA GLY A 106 26.36 7.74 12.86
C GLY A 106 25.11 7.49 12.04
N THR A 107 24.75 6.25 11.83
CA THR A 107 23.56 5.90 11.07
C THR A 107 22.45 5.48 12.02
N LEU A 108 21.25 5.94 11.75
CA LEU A 108 20.08 5.61 12.57
C LEU A 108 19.77 4.12 12.47
N ASP A 109 19.79 3.44 13.62
CA ASP A 109 19.52 2.00 13.65
C ASP A 109 18.05 1.76 13.96
N VAL A 110 17.33 1.24 12.99
CA VAL A 110 15.91 0.89 13.14
C VAL A 110 15.69 -0.59 12.88
N GLN A 111 16.74 -1.39 12.97
CA GLN A 111 16.62 -2.81 12.67
C GLN A 111 16.18 -3.64 13.87
N ARG A 112 16.29 -3.09 15.07
CA ARG A 112 15.86 -3.77 16.28
C ARG A 112 14.55 -3.17 16.75
N TYR A 113 13.46 -3.90 16.57
CA TYR A 113 12.14 -3.42 16.96
C TYR A 113 11.33 -4.57 17.55
N TYR A 114 10.32 -4.20 18.34
CA TYR A 114 9.37 -5.17 18.87
C TYR A 114 8.20 -5.38 17.96
N TYR A 115 7.74 -4.32 17.30
CA TYR A 115 6.58 -4.36 16.43
C TYR A 115 6.87 -3.57 15.16
N ARG A 116 6.34 -4.05 14.07
CA ARG A 116 6.50 -3.41 12.78
C ARG A 116 5.18 -3.47 12.02
N GLY A 117 4.83 -2.40 11.35
CA GLY A 117 3.71 -2.39 10.44
C GLY A 117 4.03 -3.14 9.14
N GLN A 118 3.04 -3.27 8.29
CA GLN A 118 3.20 -3.97 7.01
C GLN A 118 3.82 -3.10 5.93
N GLY A 119 3.87 -1.81 6.15
CA GLY A 119 4.47 -0.89 5.21
C GLY A 119 3.48 -0.21 4.31
N THR A 120 3.89 0.93 3.77
CA THR A 120 3.12 1.66 2.78
C THR A 120 4.07 2.09 1.66
N LEU A 121 3.64 1.95 0.41
CA LEU A 121 4.48 2.26 -0.74
C LEU A 121 4.39 3.74 -1.08
N VAL A 122 5.56 4.35 -1.24
CA VAL A 122 5.68 5.71 -1.77
C VAL A 122 6.43 5.62 -3.09
N THR A 123 5.83 6.15 -4.13
CA THR A 123 6.44 6.21 -5.46
C THR A 123 6.55 7.67 -5.90
N VAL A 124 7.78 8.11 -6.16
CA VAL A 124 8.04 9.47 -6.62
C VAL A 124 8.50 9.40 -8.07
N SER A 125 7.61 9.81 -8.98
CA SER A 125 7.87 9.67 -10.41
C SER A 125 7.24 10.82 -11.19
N SER A 126 7.98 11.32 -12.15
CA SER A 126 7.47 12.34 -13.04
C SER A 126 6.78 11.76 -14.27
N GLY A 127 6.88 10.46 -14.45
CA GLY A 127 6.36 9.91 -15.69
C GLY A 127 4.98 9.37 -15.56
N GLY A 128 4.47 9.28 -16.69
CA GLY A 128 3.25 8.60 -16.73
C GLY A 128 2.16 9.03 -15.94
N GLY A 129 2.45 9.77 -15.29
CA GLY A 129 1.44 10.11 -14.54
C GLY A 129 0.16 9.95 -15.11
N GLY A 130 0.06 10.38 -15.97
CA GLY A 130 -1.21 10.33 -16.36
C GLY A 130 -1.90 9.25 -15.89
N SER A 131 -1.45 8.52 -16.04
CA SER A 131 -2.20 7.54 -15.82
C SER A 131 -2.71 7.50 -14.59
N GLY A 132 -2.58 6.86 -14.36
CA GLY A 132 -3.17 6.60 -13.31
C GLY A 132 -3.36 7.38 -12.41
N GLY A 133 -2.42 7.53 -12.23
CA GLY A 133 -2.50 8.22 -11.25
C GLY A 133 -3.72 8.72 -11.14
N GLY A 134 -3.68 9.20 -11.89
CA GLY A 134 -4.76 9.75 -11.75
C GLY A 134 -5.52 9.18 -10.80
N GLY A 135 -5.70 8.40 -11.04
CA GLY A 135 -6.54 7.91 -10.24
C GLY A 135 -6.56 8.47 -9.00
N SER A 136 -5.88 8.32 -8.71
CA SER A 136 -5.94 8.67 -7.50
C SER A 136 -6.73 9.66 -7.26
N GLY A 137 -6.52 10.09 -7.55
CA GLY A 137 -7.17 10.91 -7.25
C GLY A 137 -8.17 11.08 -6.74
N GLY A 138 -7.95 10.90 -6.54
CA GLY A 138 -8.80 11.12 -6.01
C GLY A 138 -9.82 11.55 -6.09
N GLY A 139 -9.54 11.78 -6.68
CA GLY A 139 -10.56 12.24 -6.91
C GLY A 139 -11.58 12.06 -6.18
N GLY A 140 -11.64 11.33 -5.88
CA GLY A 140 -12.75 11.18 -5.36
C GLY A 140 -13.23 12.27 -4.80
N SER A 141 -12.66 12.54 -4.55
CA SER A 141 -13.14 13.52 -3.98
C SER A 141 -14.28 13.88 -4.18
N GLY A 142 -14.41 13.60 -4.29
CA GLY A 142 -15.43 14.00 -4.27
C GLY A 142 -16.29 14.64 -4.63
N GLY A 143 -16.41 14.68 -4.23
CA GLY A 143 -17.34 15.39 -4.39
C GLY A 143 -17.88 15.75 -5.52
N GLY A 144 -18.35 15.48 -5.76
CA GLY A 144 -19.04 15.95 -6.65
C GLY A 144 -18.79 15.93 -7.81
N GLY A 145 -18.27 15.52 -7.87
CA GLY A 145 -18.25 15.57 -8.96
C GLY A 145 -18.10 15.42 -10.15
N SER A 146 -18.43 15.19 -10.50
CA SER A 146 -18.45 15.23 -11.74
C SER A 146 -17.14 15.07 -12.08
N GLY A 147 -16.53 14.84 -11.60
CA GLY A 147 -15.45 14.70 -11.92
C GLY A 147 -14.98 14.27 -12.95
N GLY A 148 -15.24 14.22 -13.44
CA GLY A 148 -14.88 13.82 -14.42
C GLY A 148 -13.74 13.20 -14.48
N GLY A 149 -13.06 13.20 -14.40
CA GLY A 149 -12.00 12.58 -14.67
C GLY A 149 -11.81 11.47 -14.09
N GLY A 150 -12.07 11.34 -13.37
CA GLY A 150 -11.85 10.32 -12.89
C GLY A 150 -11.65 9.20 -13.21
N SER A 151 -11.71 9.03 -13.53
CA SER A 151 -11.54 7.85 -13.90
C SER A 151 -10.93 7.18 -12.86
N GLY A 152 -10.65 7.06 -12.83
CA GLY A 152 -10.15 6.40 -12.06
C GLY A 152 -10.13 6.17 -10.88
N GLY A 153 -9.61 5.85 -10.79
CA GLY A 153 -9.40 5.47 -9.68
C GLY A 153 -10.02 5.87 -8.74
N GLY A 154 -10.00 6.63 -8.96
CA GLY A 154 -10.55 7.05 -8.00
C GLY A 154 -11.15 6.21 -7.17
N GLY A 155 -11.74 5.84 -7.53
CA GLY A 155 -12.41 5.07 -6.71
C GLY A 155 -11.95 5.00 -5.47
N SER A 156 -11.20 4.81 -5.50
CA SER A 156 -10.84 4.61 -4.35
C SER A 156 -11.45 5.34 -3.50
N GLY A 157 -11.36 5.66 -3.54
CA GLY A 157 -11.86 6.20 -2.76
C GLY A 157 -12.68 6.44 -2.13
N GLY A 158 -12.45 6.28 -1.93
CA GLY A 158 -13.12 6.49 -1.12
C GLY A 158 -14.10 7.16 -1.13
N GLY A 159 -13.97 7.66 -1.75
CA GLY A 159 -14.89 8.38 -1.69
C GLY A 159 -15.96 7.94 -1.10
N GLY A 160 -16.31 7.40 -1.34
CA GLY A 160 -17.31 7.05 -0.77
C GLY A 160 -17.88 7.79 0.15
N SER A 161 -17.91 7.79 0.59
CA SER A 161 -18.47 8.38 1.57
C SER A 161 -19.70 8.91 1.30
N GLY A 162 -20.02 9.31 0.82
CA GLY A 162 -21.17 9.85 0.80
C GLY A 162 -22.32 9.23 0.77
N GLY A 163 -22.54 8.71 0.35
CA GLY A 163 -23.66 8.27 0.28
C GLY A 163 -24.37 7.32 0.62
N GLY A 164 -24.55 6.85 0.74
CA GLY A 164 -25.46 6.07 0.96
C GLY A 164 -25.48 4.82 0.57
N GLY A 165 -24.99 4.15 0.86
CA GLY A 165 -25.39 2.94 0.76
C GLY A 165 -25.07 1.97 -0.20
N SER A 166 -24.77 1.96 -1.14
CA SER A 166 -24.53 0.83 -1.96
C SER A 166 -23.12 0.75 -2.43
N GLU A 167 -22.26 1.38 -1.71
CA GLU A 167 -20.91 1.34 -2.12
C GLU A 167 -20.24 0.03 -1.82
N VAL A 168 -19.36 -0.35 -2.69
CA VAL A 168 -18.56 -1.54 -2.50
C VAL A 168 -17.26 -1.17 -1.84
N GLN A 169 -16.91 -1.90 -0.81
CA GLN A 169 -15.60 -1.80 -0.21
C GLN A 169 -14.82 -3.10 -0.41
N LEU A 170 -13.59 -2.97 -0.87
CA LEU A 170 -12.70 -4.10 -1.08
C LEU A 170 -11.54 -4.01 -0.11
N VAL A 171 -11.30 -5.08 0.63
CA VAL A 171 -10.23 -5.11 1.63
C VAL A 171 -9.32 -6.28 1.34
N GLU A 172 -8.05 -5.98 1.07
CA GLU A 172 -7.04 -7.00 0.84
C GLU A 172 -6.35 -7.42 2.12
N SER A 173 -5.85 -8.63 2.14
CA SER A 173 -5.02 -9.15 3.21
C SER A 173 -4.07 -10.22 2.66
N GLY A 174 -3.10 -10.61 3.47
CA GLY A 174 -2.19 -11.69 3.12
C GLY A 174 -0.84 -11.26 2.57
N GLY A 175 -0.63 -9.97 2.40
CA GLY A 175 0.67 -9.49 1.97
C GLY A 175 1.74 -9.65 3.03
N GLY A 176 2.97 -9.49 2.64
CA GLY A 176 4.08 -9.59 3.56
C GLY A 176 5.39 -9.83 2.84
N LEU A 177 6.38 -10.21 3.62
CA LEU A 177 7.72 -10.48 3.14
C LEU A 177 7.88 -11.98 2.90
N VAL A 178 8.45 -12.32 1.76
CA VAL A 178 8.69 -13.71 1.38
C VAL A 178 9.99 -13.80 0.62
N GLN A 179 10.66 -14.94 0.71
CA GLN A 179 11.88 -15.16 -0.06
C GLN A 179 11.55 -15.57 -1.49
N ALA A 180 12.47 -15.28 -2.39
CA ALA A 180 12.35 -15.70 -3.78
C ALA A 180 12.14 -17.21 -3.86
N GLY A 181 11.25 -17.63 -4.73
CA GLY A 181 10.84 -19.03 -4.85
C GLY A 181 9.72 -19.43 -3.90
N GLY A 182 9.38 -18.57 -2.97
CA GLY A 182 8.33 -18.86 -2.01
C GLY A 182 6.94 -18.60 -2.56
N SER A 183 5.97 -18.71 -1.66
CA SER A 183 4.55 -18.57 -2.00
C SER A 183 3.84 -17.68 -1.00
N LEU A 184 2.82 -16.97 -1.48
CA LEU A 184 1.89 -16.20 -0.65
C LEU A 184 0.49 -16.38 -1.20
N ARG A 185 -0.48 -16.18 -0.32
CA ARG A 185 -1.88 -16.14 -0.74
C ARG A 185 -2.47 -14.81 -0.32
N LEU A 186 -2.92 -14.02 -1.29
CA LEU A 186 -3.64 -12.78 -1.03
C LEU A 186 -5.13 -13.08 -1.02
N SER A 187 -5.86 -12.39 -0.17
CA SER A 187 -7.31 -12.49 -0.10
C SER A 187 -7.93 -11.11 -0.23
N CYS A 188 -9.11 -11.08 -0.77
CA CYS A 188 -9.90 -9.86 -0.89
C CYS A 188 -11.32 -10.14 -0.45
N THR A 189 -11.82 -9.37 0.49
CA THR A 189 -13.19 -9.47 0.95
C THR A 189 -13.94 -8.24 0.50
N ALA A 190 -15.10 -8.44 -0.10
CA ALA A 190 -15.95 -7.35 -0.53
C ALA A 190 -17.13 -7.18 0.39
N SER A 191 -17.49 -5.94 0.66
CA SER A 191 -18.66 -5.60 1.46
C SER A 191 -19.44 -4.50 0.78
N GLY A 192 -20.69 -4.32 1.20
CA GLY A 192 -21.53 -3.27 0.65
C GLY A 192 -22.55 -3.78 -0.35
N ARG A 193 -22.20 -4.72 -1.15
CA ARG A 193 -23.13 -5.33 -2.09
C ARG A 193 -22.53 -6.64 -2.62
N THR A 194 -23.39 -7.47 -3.18
CA THR A 194 -22.95 -8.72 -3.77
C THR A 194 -22.21 -8.47 -5.07
N LEU A 195 -21.08 -9.09 -5.23
CA LEU A 195 -20.25 -8.92 -6.42
C LEU A 195 -20.37 -10.08 -7.42
N SER A 196 -21.39 -10.92 -7.29
CA SER A 196 -21.54 -12.05 -8.19
C SER A 196 -21.64 -11.64 -9.65
N SER A 197 -22.12 -10.44 -9.91
CA SER A 197 -22.27 -9.94 -11.27
C SER A 197 -21.05 -9.16 -11.77
N TYR A 198 -20.01 -9.07 -10.97
CA TYR A 198 -18.82 -8.32 -11.35
C TYR A 198 -17.67 -9.24 -11.72
N THR A 199 -16.84 -8.78 -12.64
CA THR A 199 -15.51 -9.35 -12.84
C THR A 199 -14.63 -8.84 -11.70
N MET A 200 -13.91 -9.74 -11.06
CA MET A 200 -12.98 -9.38 -10.00
C MET A 200 -11.55 -9.66 -10.48
N GLY A 201 -10.63 -8.83 -10.06
CA GLY A 201 -9.27 -8.96 -10.50
C GLY A 201 -8.25 -8.36 -9.55
N TRP A 202 -7.00 -8.54 -9.92
CA TRP A 202 -5.85 -8.02 -9.21
C TRP A 202 -4.99 -7.20 -10.15
N PHE A 203 -4.57 -6.04 -9.67
CA PHE A 203 -3.54 -5.22 -10.28
C PHE A 203 -2.39 -5.08 -9.30
N ARG A 204 -1.23 -4.72 -9.79
CA ARG A 204 -0.09 -4.43 -8.92
C ARG A 204 0.64 -3.19 -9.40
N GLN A 205 1.34 -2.54 -8.48
CA GLN A 205 2.18 -1.40 -8.79
C GLN A 205 3.49 -1.52 -8.03
N ALA A 206 4.58 -1.67 -8.76
CA ALA A 206 5.91 -1.66 -8.20
C ALA A 206 6.43 -0.23 -8.08
N PRO A 207 7.41 0.02 -7.21
CA PRO A 207 7.99 1.35 -7.12
C PRO A 207 8.50 1.84 -8.47
N GLY A 208 8.12 3.06 -8.84
CA GLY A 208 8.59 3.67 -10.06
C GLY A 208 7.93 3.19 -11.34
N THR A 209 6.92 2.36 -11.25
CA THR A 209 6.24 1.84 -12.44
C THR A 209 4.75 2.16 -12.40
N GLU A 210 4.10 1.98 -13.53
CA GLU A 210 2.66 2.12 -13.60
C GLU A 210 1.98 0.87 -13.07
N ARG A 211 0.70 1.01 -12.74
CA ARG A 211 -0.10 -0.15 -12.38
C ARG A 211 -0.18 -1.11 -13.54
N GLU A 212 -0.04 -2.38 -13.27
CA GLU A 212 -0.20 -3.39 -14.29
C GLU A 212 -1.23 -4.43 -13.87
N PHE A 213 -1.91 -4.95 -14.85
CA PHE A 213 -2.88 -6.02 -14.67
C PHE A 213 -2.17 -7.31 -14.28
N VAL A 214 -2.73 -8.05 -13.33
CA VAL A 214 -2.18 -9.33 -12.89
C VAL A 214 -3.10 -10.48 -13.28
N ALA A 215 -4.35 -10.45 -12.86
CA ALA A 215 -5.28 -11.54 -13.11
C ALA A 215 -6.72 -11.06 -12.93
N ALA A 216 -7.65 -11.71 -13.58
CA ALA A 216 -9.08 -11.45 -13.41
C ALA A 216 -9.89 -12.72 -13.63
N MET A 217 -11.04 -12.76 -12.97
CA MET A 217 -12.01 -13.83 -13.12
C MET A 217 -13.38 -13.22 -13.37
N THR A 218 -14.04 -13.68 -14.42
CA THR A 218 -15.35 -13.15 -14.80
C THR A 218 -16.40 -13.47 -13.75
N ARG A 219 -17.53 -12.79 -13.88
CA ARG A 219 -18.66 -12.98 -12.95
C ARG A 219 -19.12 -14.43 -12.86
N SER A 220 -19.01 -15.16 -13.94
CA SER A 220 -19.42 -16.56 -13.95
C SER A 220 -18.41 -17.49 -13.32
N GLY A 221 -17.20 -17.02 -13.13
CA GLY A 221 -16.14 -17.88 -12.65
C GLY A 221 -15.58 -18.83 -13.69
N PHE A 222 -16.09 -18.79 -14.91
CA PHE A 222 -15.66 -19.73 -15.94
C PHE A 222 -14.44 -19.26 -16.70
N ASN A 223 -14.18 -17.97 -16.76
CA ASN A 223 -13.06 -17.45 -17.52
C ASN A 223 -12.09 -16.74 -16.59
N THR A 224 -10.83 -17.12 -16.69
CA THR A 224 -9.74 -16.50 -15.98
C THR A 224 -8.75 -15.92 -16.97
N TYR A 225 -8.17 -14.80 -16.63
CA TYR A 225 -7.20 -14.11 -17.45
C TYR A 225 -5.99 -13.77 -16.59
N TYR A 226 -4.80 -13.98 -17.16
CA TYR A 226 -3.55 -13.73 -16.44
C TYR A 226 -2.63 -12.90 -17.33
N ALA A 227 -1.88 -11.99 -16.72
CA ALA A 227 -0.76 -11.36 -17.39
C ALA A 227 0.30 -12.40 -17.71
N ASP A 228 0.99 -12.22 -18.83
CA ASP A 228 2.01 -13.19 -19.25
C ASP A 228 3.09 -13.37 -18.21
N SER A 229 3.42 -12.34 -17.48
CA SER A 229 4.47 -12.39 -16.45
C SER A 229 4.15 -13.28 -15.26
N VAL A 230 2.87 -13.62 -15.07
CA VAL A 230 2.46 -14.43 -13.91
C VAL A 230 1.82 -15.77 -14.30
N LYS A 231 1.63 -16.03 -15.59
CA LYS A 231 1.02 -17.28 -16.02
C LYS A 231 1.83 -18.48 -15.51
N GLY A 232 1.10 -19.49 -15.04
CA GLY A 232 1.73 -20.69 -14.49
C GLY A 232 2.24 -20.55 -13.09
N ARG A 233 2.31 -19.36 -12.55
CA ARG A 233 2.78 -19.11 -11.19
C ARG A 233 1.68 -18.63 -10.26
N PHE A 234 0.74 -17.86 -10.78
CA PHE A 234 -0.35 -17.29 -9.98
C PHE A 234 -1.67 -17.93 -10.38
N THR A 235 -2.55 -18.12 -9.41
CA THR A 235 -3.89 -18.67 -9.63
C THR A 235 -4.90 -17.81 -8.90
N ILE A 236 -5.89 -17.30 -9.64
CA ILE A 236 -6.99 -16.53 -9.07
C ILE A 236 -8.16 -17.47 -8.81
N SER A 237 -8.85 -17.25 -7.70
CA SER A 237 -10.06 -17.98 -7.35
C SER A 237 -11.03 -17.04 -6.67
N ARG A 238 -12.31 -17.40 -6.66
CA ARG A 238 -13.30 -16.59 -5.96
C ARG A 238 -14.41 -17.47 -5.43
N ASP A 239 -14.97 -17.05 -4.30
CA ASP A 239 -16.14 -17.64 -3.71
C ASP A 239 -17.24 -16.59 -3.67
N SER A 240 -18.20 -16.74 -4.58
CA SER A 240 -19.25 -15.73 -4.68
C SER A 240 -20.27 -15.83 -3.54
N THR A 241 -20.35 -16.95 -2.86
CA THR A 241 -21.24 -17.04 -1.70
C THR A 241 -20.70 -16.28 -0.51
N GLU A 242 -19.39 -16.20 -0.38
CA GLU A 242 -18.77 -15.45 0.70
C GLU A 242 -18.27 -14.09 0.26
N ASN A 243 -18.44 -13.76 -1.00
CA ASN A 243 -18.03 -12.49 -1.56
C ASN A 243 -16.53 -12.25 -1.38
N THR A 244 -15.73 -13.28 -1.60
CA THR A 244 -14.29 -13.24 -1.45
C THR A 244 -13.58 -13.67 -2.74
N MET A 245 -12.34 -13.24 -2.85
CA MET A 245 -11.46 -13.61 -3.95
C MET A 245 -10.06 -13.84 -3.38
N ALA A 246 -9.31 -14.74 -3.99
CA ALA A 246 -7.95 -15.01 -3.58
C ALA A 246 -7.01 -15.04 -4.79
N LEU A 247 -5.75 -14.71 -4.53
CA LEU A 247 -4.66 -14.86 -5.49
C LEU A 247 -3.58 -15.70 -4.84
N GLN A 248 -3.43 -16.92 -5.32
CA GLN A 248 -2.34 -17.80 -4.88
C GLN A 248 -1.12 -17.49 -5.72
N MET A 249 -0.04 -17.07 -5.09
CA MET A 249 1.19 -16.67 -5.74
C MET A 249 2.26 -17.68 -5.41
N SER A 250 2.83 -18.31 -6.42
CA SER A 250 3.88 -19.32 -6.25
C SER A 250 5.10 -18.92 -7.07
N SER A 251 6.25 -19.53 -6.72
CA SER A 251 7.50 -19.24 -7.42
C SER A 251 7.77 -17.75 -7.52
N LEU A 252 7.62 -17.07 -6.41
CA LEU A 252 7.74 -15.62 -6.37
C LEU A 252 9.15 -15.15 -6.74
N LYS A 253 9.23 -14.05 -7.44
CA LYS A 253 10.47 -13.44 -7.93
C LYS A 253 10.60 -12.03 -7.35
N PRO A 254 11.82 -11.51 -7.24
CA PRO A 254 11.98 -10.12 -6.77
C PRO A 254 11.17 -9.10 -7.55
N GLU A 255 10.99 -9.31 -8.85
CA GLU A 255 10.18 -8.40 -9.67
C GLU A 255 8.68 -8.49 -9.38
N ASP A 256 8.24 -9.44 -8.60
CA ASP A 256 6.85 -9.47 -8.13
C ASP A 256 6.61 -8.55 -6.94
N THR A 257 7.65 -7.91 -6.42
CA THR A 257 7.52 -6.94 -5.32
C THR A 257 6.69 -5.76 -5.78
N ALA A 258 5.57 -5.54 -5.13
CA ALA A 258 4.62 -4.48 -5.50
C ALA A 258 3.53 -4.36 -4.46
N VAL A 259 2.74 -3.30 -4.55
CA VAL A 259 1.45 -3.24 -3.89
C VAL A 259 0.43 -3.89 -4.80
N TYR A 260 -0.31 -4.85 -4.26
CA TYR A 260 -1.34 -5.58 -5.00
C TYR A 260 -2.71 -5.06 -4.62
N TYR A 261 -3.50 -4.71 -5.62
CA TYR A 261 -4.83 -4.11 -5.45
C TYR A 261 -5.89 -5.08 -5.93
N CYS A 262 -6.88 -5.29 -5.09
CA CYS A 262 -8.09 -6.01 -5.44
C CYS A 262 -9.04 -5.06 -6.17
N THR A 263 -9.69 -5.52 -7.21
CA THR A 263 -10.56 -4.70 -8.03
C THR A 263 -11.84 -5.44 -8.39
N ALA A 264 -12.89 -4.67 -8.67
CA ALA A 264 -14.15 -5.20 -9.19
C ALA A 264 -14.66 -4.29 -10.29
N GLY A 265 -15.17 -4.85 -11.35
CA GLY A 265 -15.68 -4.08 -12.48
C GLY A 265 -16.59 -4.90 -13.35
N ARG A 266 -17.16 -4.28 -14.39
CA ARG A 266 -18.13 -4.92 -15.25
C ARG A 266 -17.63 -5.23 -16.66
N GLY A 267 -16.44 -4.80 -16.99
CA GLY A 267 -15.89 -5.02 -18.33
C GLY A 267 -15.45 -6.45 -18.56
N LEU A 268 -15.53 -6.89 -19.78
CA LEU A 268 -15.11 -8.24 -20.14
C LEU A 268 -13.94 -8.25 -21.12
N THR A 269 -13.86 -7.30 -22.02
CA THR A 269 -12.84 -7.32 -23.05
C THR A 269 -11.67 -6.40 -22.77
N SER A 270 -11.93 -5.29 -22.13
CA SER A 270 -10.85 -4.45 -21.62
C SER A 270 -11.22 -4.17 -20.18
N TYR A 271 -10.63 -4.91 -19.31
CA TYR A 271 -11.05 -4.86 -17.93
C TYR A 271 -10.78 -3.47 -17.34
N ARG A 272 -11.84 -2.84 -16.91
CA ARG A 272 -11.79 -1.58 -16.18
C ARG A 272 -12.39 -1.79 -14.82
N ALA A 273 -11.65 -1.45 -13.81
CA ALA A 273 -12.13 -1.58 -12.46
C ALA A 273 -13.01 -0.39 -12.10
N ASP A 274 -14.18 -0.67 -11.54
CA ASP A 274 -15.06 0.36 -10.97
C ASP A 274 -14.70 0.61 -9.51
N TYR A 275 -14.20 -0.40 -8.83
CA TYR A 275 -13.85 -0.34 -7.41
C TYR A 275 -12.45 -0.84 -7.18
N TRP A 276 -11.73 -0.22 -6.27
CA TRP A 276 -10.35 -0.54 -5.92
C TRP A 276 -10.23 -0.70 -4.41
N GLY A 277 -9.50 -1.71 -3.99
CA GLY A 277 -9.04 -1.79 -2.61
C GLY A 277 -7.89 -0.82 -2.35
N GLN A 278 -7.46 -0.74 -1.12
CA GLN A 278 -6.35 0.12 -0.73
C GLN A 278 -4.99 -0.49 -1.01
N GLY A 279 -4.95 -1.77 -1.23
CA GLY A 279 -3.72 -2.45 -1.55
C GLY A 279 -3.09 -3.18 -0.39
N THR A 280 -2.36 -4.23 -0.71
CA THR A 280 -1.54 -4.96 0.25
C THR A 280 -0.16 -5.14 -0.34
N LEU A 281 0.86 -4.96 0.50
CA LEU A 281 2.23 -4.99 0.03
C LEU A 281 2.79 -6.40 0.03
N VAL A 282 3.43 -6.76 -1.07
CA VAL A 282 4.21 -7.99 -1.19
C VAL A 282 5.66 -7.60 -1.47
N THR A 283 6.57 -8.06 -0.65
CA THR A 283 8.01 -7.86 -0.83
C THR A 283 8.68 -9.22 -0.99
N VAL A 284 9.34 -9.41 -2.10
CA VAL A 284 10.06 -10.65 -2.39
C VAL A 284 11.55 -10.37 -2.33
N SER A 285 12.22 -10.96 -1.35
CA SER A 285 13.65 -10.78 -1.17
C SER A 285 14.42 -11.88 -1.85
N SER A 286 15.59 -11.56 -2.35
CA SER A 286 16.46 -12.56 -2.96
C SER A 286 17.28 -13.34 -1.94
#